data_8352af7d4225fe1032f01159a9326e72
#
_entry.id   8352af7d4225fe1032f01159a9326e72
#
_cell.length_a   1.000
_cell.length_b   1.000
_cell.length_c   1.000
_cell.angle_alpha   90.00
_cell.angle_beta   90.00
_cell.angle_gamma   90.00
#
_symmetry.space_group_name_H-M   'P 1'
#
loop_
_entity.id
_entity.type
_entity.pdbx_description
1 polymer ?
#
loop_
_entity_poly.entity_id
_entity_poly.type
_entity_poly.pdbx_seq_one_letter_code
_entity_poly.pdbx_strand_id
1 'polypeptide(L)'
;MMTNRHSSLLTKSAALTLFVIALPGIACAFDPYGTWMRPSTGTQVSFYDCGGKLCAKIVAVKDERRKSKIGTVIMPGATRSADNQWKGDLLNADDGKIYTGVVTMQGPNALNLTGCVAFICQGETWTKIK
;
A
#
# COMPACT_ATOMS: atom_id res chain seq x y z
N MET A 1 80.99 -1.78 13.84
CA MET A 1 79.94 -2.78 13.92
C MET A 1 78.60 -2.11 13.79
N MET A 2 78.03 -2.30 12.70
CA MET A 2 76.73 -1.68 12.35
C MET A 2 75.62 -2.57 12.78
N THR A 3 74.89 -2.25 13.81
CA THR A 3 73.65 -2.86 14.14
C THR A 3 72.59 -2.30 13.27
N ASN A 4 72.19 -3.05 12.28
CA ASN A 4 71.10 -2.71 11.45
C ASN A 4 69.81 -2.93 12.21
N ARG A 5 69.26 -1.88 12.69
CA ARG A 5 67.93 -1.94 13.24
C ARG A 5 66.93 -1.74 12.09
N HIS A 6 66.51 -2.81 11.57
CA HIS A 6 65.30 -2.76 10.76
C HIS A 6 64.12 -2.62 11.69
N SER A 7 63.72 -1.40 11.93
CA SER A 7 62.40 -1.15 12.43
C SER A 7 61.44 -1.48 11.30
N SER A 8 60.96 -2.68 11.29
CA SER A 8 59.84 -2.99 10.45
C SER A 8 58.65 -2.22 11.00
N LEU A 9 58.40 -1.09 10.40
CA LEU A 9 57.14 -0.43 10.54
C LEU A 9 56.09 -1.36 9.95
N LEU A 10 55.58 -2.23 10.80
CA LEU A 10 54.33 -2.88 10.53
C LEU A 10 53.28 -1.79 10.52
N THR A 11 53.11 -1.18 9.38
CA THR A 11 51.88 -0.46 9.11
C THR A 11 50.81 -1.48 9.10
N LYS A 12 50.22 -1.68 10.25
CA LYS A 12 48.88 -2.30 10.28
C LYS A 12 47.95 -1.32 9.59
N SER A 13 47.86 -1.46 8.30
CA SER A 13 46.70 -0.90 7.61
C SER A 13 45.50 -1.62 8.20
N ALA A 14 44.87 -0.98 9.17
CA ALA A 14 43.56 -1.35 9.57
C ALA A 14 42.71 -1.15 8.31
N ALA A 15 42.47 -2.24 7.61
CA ALA A 15 41.43 -2.25 6.61
C ALA A 15 40.14 -1.95 7.36
N LEU A 16 39.75 -0.71 7.34
CA LEU A 16 38.45 -0.29 7.75
C LEU A 16 37.50 -0.96 6.74
N THR A 17 37.09 -2.17 7.06
CA THR A 17 36.02 -2.81 6.33
C THR A 17 34.79 -2.01 6.70
N LEU A 18 34.47 -1.04 5.88
CA LEU A 18 33.20 -0.36 5.97
C LEU A 18 32.16 -1.42 5.67
N PHE A 19 31.64 -2.03 6.73
CA PHE A 19 30.39 -2.76 6.62
C PHE A 19 29.32 -1.74 6.33
N VAL A 20 29.10 -1.46 5.07
CA VAL A 20 27.85 -0.89 4.64
C VAL A 20 26.84 -1.99 4.90
N ILE A 21 26.28 -2.01 6.10
CA ILE A 21 25.03 -2.70 6.32
C ILE A 21 24.06 -1.95 5.43
N ALA A 22 23.86 -2.45 4.22
CA ALA A 22 22.71 -2.09 3.47
C ALA A 22 21.53 -2.57 4.34
N LEU A 23 21.04 -1.68 5.19
CA LEU A 23 19.73 -1.85 5.77
C LEU A 23 18.83 -2.12 4.57
N PRO A 24 18.15 -3.31 4.50
CA PRO A 24 17.14 -3.47 3.50
C PRO A 24 16.27 -2.24 3.64
N GLY A 25 16.17 -1.43 2.57
CA GLY A 25 15.43 -0.21 2.60
C GLY A 25 14.11 -0.55 3.25
N ILE A 26 13.82 0.07 4.39
CA ILE A 26 12.50 0.02 4.97
C ILE A 26 11.65 0.67 3.89
N ALA A 27 11.10 -0.16 2.98
CA ALA A 27 10.06 0.30 2.11
C ALA A 27 9.02 0.89 3.06
N CYS A 28 8.85 2.24 3.04
CA CYS A 28 7.81 2.88 3.84
C CYS A 28 6.50 2.26 3.40
N ALA A 29 6.05 1.25 4.17
CA ALA A 29 4.76 0.65 3.96
C ALA A 29 3.74 1.71 4.37
N PHE A 30 3.02 2.23 3.39
CA PHE A 30 1.91 3.13 3.65
C PHE A 30 0.74 2.32 4.19
N ASP A 31 0.08 2.87 5.20
CA ASP A 31 -1.08 2.27 5.82
C ASP A 31 -2.33 2.58 4.99
N PRO A 32 -3.05 1.55 4.49
CA PRO A 32 -4.28 1.75 3.74
C PRO A 32 -5.49 2.02 4.63
N TYR A 33 -5.37 1.86 5.93
CA TYR A 33 -6.51 1.95 6.84
C TYR A 33 -7.00 3.38 7.00
N GLY A 34 -8.30 3.53 7.13
CA GLY A 34 -8.95 4.82 7.30
C GLY A 34 -10.08 5.05 6.30
N THR A 35 -10.56 6.27 6.24
CA THR A 35 -11.64 6.67 5.34
C THR A 35 -11.09 7.40 4.14
N TRP A 36 -11.50 6.94 2.98
CA TRP A 36 -11.05 7.42 1.67
C TRP A 36 -12.24 7.91 0.86
N MET A 37 -12.04 8.94 0.07
CA MET A 37 -13.07 9.48 -0.80
C MET A 37 -12.78 9.15 -2.24
N ARG A 38 -13.78 8.59 -2.92
CA ARG A 38 -13.80 8.42 -4.36
C ARG A 38 -14.19 9.73 -5.03
N PRO A 39 -13.28 10.42 -5.78
CA PRO A 39 -13.58 11.76 -6.29
C PRO A 39 -14.71 11.78 -7.31
N SER A 40 -14.87 10.72 -8.12
CA SER A 40 -15.91 10.69 -9.16
C SER A 40 -17.34 10.71 -8.62
N THR A 41 -17.57 10.21 -7.40
CA THR A 41 -18.90 10.07 -6.81
C THR A 41 -19.07 10.75 -5.47
N GLY A 42 -17.97 11.18 -4.84
CA GLY A 42 -17.96 11.65 -3.45
C GLY A 42 -18.27 10.57 -2.41
N THR A 43 -18.28 9.29 -2.82
CA THR A 43 -18.49 8.16 -1.92
C THR A 43 -17.30 8.04 -0.98
N GLN A 44 -17.59 7.86 0.30
CA GLN A 44 -16.57 7.59 1.32
C GLN A 44 -16.56 6.12 1.69
N VAL A 45 -15.38 5.55 1.74
CA VAL A 45 -15.15 4.14 1.97
C VAL A 45 -14.14 3.98 3.10
N SER A 46 -14.48 3.17 4.08
CA SER A 46 -13.57 2.79 5.15
C SER A 46 -12.81 1.53 4.79
N PHE A 47 -11.49 1.60 4.80
CA PHE A 47 -10.60 0.45 4.68
C PHE A 47 -10.15 0.03 6.07
N TYR A 48 -10.24 -1.25 6.36
CA TYR A 48 -9.94 -1.80 7.68
C TYR A 48 -9.35 -3.19 7.60
N ASP A 49 -8.68 -3.60 8.68
CA ASP A 49 -8.15 -4.95 8.82
C ASP A 49 -9.28 -5.92 9.17
N CYS A 50 -9.32 -7.04 8.44
CA CYS A 50 -10.29 -8.10 8.65
C CYS A 50 -9.58 -9.46 8.66
N GLY A 51 -8.92 -9.77 9.78
CA GLY A 51 -8.20 -11.03 9.94
C GLY A 51 -6.91 -11.11 9.11
N GLY A 52 -6.16 -10.02 9.02
CA GLY A 52 -4.93 -9.92 8.25
C GLY A 52 -5.12 -9.61 6.76
N LYS A 53 -6.37 -9.47 6.32
CA LYS A 53 -6.74 -9.05 4.97
C LYS A 53 -7.25 -7.62 4.98
N LEU A 54 -7.27 -7.00 3.81
CA LEU A 54 -7.81 -5.66 3.64
C LEU A 54 -9.28 -5.73 3.25
N CYS A 55 -10.14 -5.17 4.09
CA CYS A 55 -11.56 -5.03 3.83
C CYS A 55 -11.94 -3.58 3.57
N ALA A 56 -13.03 -3.36 2.87
CA ALA A 56 -13.56 -2.02 2.62
C ALA A 56 -15.08 -2.01 2.59
N LYS A 57 -15.67 -0.97 3.19
CA LYS A 57 -17.13 -0.76 3.20
C LYS A 57 -17.48 0.69 2.95
N ILE A 58 -18.61 0.91 2.31
CA ILE A 58 -19.16 2.24 2.10
C ILE A 58 -19.66 2.79 3.43
N VAL A 59 -19.18 3.97 3.83
CA VAL A 59 -19.56 4.63 5.09
C VAL A 59 -20.34 5.92 4.89
N ALA A 60 -20.21 6.55 3.72
CA ALA A 60 -20.98 7.75 3.38
C ALA A 60 -21.14 7.86 1.87
N VAL A 61 -22.21 8.50 1.45
CA VAL A 61 -22.48 8.81 0.04
C VAL A 61 -22.88 10.27 -0.07
N LYS A 62 -22.52 10.91 -1.17
CA LYS A 62 -22.93 12.27 -1.46
C LYS A 62 -24.34 12.34 -2.03
N ASP A 63 -24.69 11.37 -2.86
CA ASP A 63 -26.01 11.28 -3.49
C ASP A 63 -26.99 10.59 -2.55
N GLU A 64 -28.02 11.32 -2.12
CA GLU A 64 -29.09 10.82 -1.24
C GLU A 64 -29.77 9.56 -1.77
N ARG A 65 -29.87 9.40 -3.09
CA ARG A 65 -30.47 8.22 -3.72
C ARG A 65 -29.65 6.95 -3.48
N ARG A 66 -28.41 7.09 -3.06
CA ARG A 66 -27.48 5.98 -2.80
C ARG A 66 -27.33 5.65 -1.31
N LYS A 67 -28.13 6.25 -0.45
CA LYS A 67 -28.10 6.00 1.00
C LYS A 67 -28.20 4.53 1.37
N SER A 68 -28.98 3.75 0.62
CA SER A 68 -29.11 2.31 0.83
C SER A 68 -27.81 1.52 0.62
N LYS A 69 -26.81 2.14 -0.01
CA LYS A 69 -25.51 1.52 -0.22
C LYS A 69 -24.58 1.64 0.99
N ILE A 70 -24.89 2.51 1.94
CA ILE A 70 -24.08 2.67 3.16
C ILE A 70 -24.10 1.34 3.94
N GLY A 71 -22.91 0.91 4.36
CA GLY A 71 -22.70 -0.37 5.03
C GLY A 71 -22.38 -1.53 4.10
N THR A 72 -22.47 -1.34 2.78
CA THR A 72 -22.10 -2.37 1.81
C THR A 72 -20.61 -2.63 1.88
N VAL A 73 -20.24 -3.89 2.09
CA VAL A 73 -18.85 -4.34 2.00
C VAL A 73 -18.51 -4.52 0.52
N ILE A 74 -17.67 -3.65 0.02
CA ILE A 74 -17.24 -3.69 -1.39
C ILE A 74 -15.98 -4.52 -1.60
N MET A 75 -15.20 -4.73 -0.56
CA MET A 75 -13.99 -5.56 -0.58
C MET A 75 -14.00 -6.45 0.66
N PRO A 76 -14.37 -7.73 0.52
CA PRO A 76 -14.54 -8.62 1.68
C PRO A 76 -13.22 -9.20 2.21
N GLY A 77 -12.12 -9.01 1.50
CA GLY A 77 -10.82 -9.47 1.95
C GLY A 77 -9.81 -9.51 0.82
N ALA A 78 -9.01 -8.45 0.68
CA ALA A 78 -7.90 -8.41 -0.27
C ALA A 78 -6.63 -8.89 0.42
N THR A 79 -5.84 -9.67 -0.29
CA THR A 79 -4.55 -10.20 0.16
C THR A 79 -3.43 -9.29 -0.35
N ARG A 80 -2.42 -9.07 0.48
CA ARG A 80 -1.24 -8.31 0.07
C ARG A 80 -0.56 -9.03 -1.10
N SER A 81 -0.42 -8.34 -2.23
CA SER A 81 0.14 -8.89 -3.48
C SER A 81 1.54 -8.35 -3.79
N ALA A 82 1.88 -7.20 -3.24
CA ALA A 82 3.20 -6.57 -3.36
C ALA A 82 3.34 -5.52 -2.25
N ASP A 83 4.49 -4.88 -2.15
CA ASP A 83 4.66 -3.72 -1.28
C ASP A 83 3.63 -2.64 -1.67
N ASN A 84 2.89 -2.15 -0.68
CA ASN A 84 1.84 -1.16 -0.87
C ASN A 84 0.71 -1.57 -1.83
N GLN A 85 0.50 -2.87 -2.05
CA GLN A 85 -0.52 -3.37 -2.97
C GLN A 85 -1.30 -4.53 -2.38
N TRP A 86 -2.63 -4.51 -2.58
CA TRP A 86 -3.57 -5.57 -2.19
C TRP A 86 -4.46 -5.92 -3.36
N LYS A 87 -4.79 -7.19 -3.48
CA LYS A 87 -5.61 -7.73 -4.56
C LYS A 87 -6.69 -8.64 -4.00
N GLY A 88 -7.90 -8.47 -4.47
CA GLY A 88 -9.06 -9.28 -4.06
C GLY A 88 -10.32 -8.91 -4.82
N ASP A 89 -11.42 -9.53 -4.44
CA ASP A 89 -12.71 -9.24 -5.03
C ASP A 89 -13.17 -7.83 -4.68
N LEU A 90 -13.69 -7.13 -5.68
CA LEU A 90 -14.24 -5.79 -5.56
C LEU A 90 -15.66 -5.78 -6.11
N LEU A 91 -16.63 -5.55 -5.23
CA LEU A 91 -18.02 -5.38 -5.62
C LEU A 91 -18.24 -3.93 -6.09
N ASN A 92 -18.73 -3.78 -7.31
CA ASN A 92 -19.28 -2.51 -7.73
C ASN A 92 -20.74 -2.42 -7.25
N ALA A 93 -21.00 -1.57 -6.26
CA ALA A 93 -22.31 -1.43 -5.66
C ALA A 93 -23.36 -0.85 -6.63
N ASP A 94 -22.96 -0.25 -7.73
CA ASP A 94 -23.86 0.35 -8.71
C ASP A 94 -24.41 -0.67 -9.70
N ASP A 95 -23.59 -1.62 -10.14
CA ASP A 95 -24.02 -2.65 -11.10
C ASP A 95 -24.16 -4.04 -10.47
N GLY A 96 -23.75 -4.22 -9.22
CA GLY A 96 -23.79 -5.50 -8.51
C GLY A 96 -22.76 -6.53 -8.99
N LYS A 97 -21.85 -6.13 -9.87
CA LYS A 97 -20.83 -7.02 -10.42
C LYS A 97 -19.58 -7.06 -9.55
N ILE A 98 -18.92 -8.21 -9.58
CA ILE A 98 -17.66 -8.42 -8.89
C ILE A 98 -16.51 -8.31 -9.89
N TYR A 99 -15.55 -7.46 -9.56
CA TYR A 99 -14.33 -7.23 -10.32
C TYR A 99 -13.13 -7.74 -9.53
N THR A 100 -12.01 -7.95 -10.19
CA THR A 100 -10.75 -8.07 -9.48
C THR A 100 -10.29 -6.68 -9.09
N GLY A 101 -10.23 -6.42 -7.79
CA GLY A 101 -9.78 -5.14 -7.26
C GLY A 101 -8.30 -5.15 -6.93
N VAL A 102 -7.62 -4.06 -7.27
CA VAL A 102 -6.23 -3.83 -6.87
C VAL A 102 -6.15 -2.48 -6.19
N VAL A 103 -5.74 -2.48 -4.93
CA VAL A 103 -5.47 -1.28 -4.14
C VAL A 103 -3.98 -1.06 -4.12
N THR A 104 -3.54 0.10 -4.59
CA THR A 104 -2.13 0.47 -4.57
C THR A 104 -1.96 1.79 -3.82
N MET A 105 -1.20 1.77 -2.74
CA MET A 105 -0.86 3.00 -2.02
C MET A 105 0.14 3.80 -2.83
N GLN A 106 -0.18 5.06 -3.11
CA GLN A 106 0.67 6.00 -3.84
C GLN A 106 1.39 6.98 -2.92
N GLY A 107 0.96 7.03 -1.68
CA GLY A 107 1.49 7.91 -0.64
C GLY A 107 0.64 7.79 0.62
N PRO A 108 0.90 8.59 1.66
CA PRO A 108 0.15 8.50 2.91
C PRO A 108 -1.32 8.93 2.76
N ASN A 109 -1.64 9.74 1.75
CA ASN A 109 -2.97 10.33 1.56
C ASN A 109 -3.57 10.05 0.18
N ALA A 110 -2.95 9.17 -0.60
CA ALA A 110 -3.41 8.80 -1.93
C ALA A 110 -3.31 7.30 -2.15
N LEU A 111 -4.37 6.69 -2.63
CA LEU A 111 -4.38 5.33 -3.13
C LEU A 111 -5.03 5.27 -4.50
N ASN A 112 -4.62 4.30 -5.29
CA ASN A 112 -5.30 3.94 -6.53
C ASN A 112 -6.11 2.68 -6.31
N LEU A 113 -7.39 2.72 -6.64
CA LEU A 113 -8.25 1.54 -6.68
C LEU A 113 -8.58 1.22 -8.13
N THR A 114 -8.13 0.07 -8.58
CA THR A 114 -8.35 -0.44 -9.93
C THR A 114 -9.29 -1.62 -9.89
N GLY A 115 -10.30 -1.63 -10.74
CA GLY A 115 -11.17 -2.78 -10.97
C GLY A 115 -10.91 -3.36 -12.35
N CYS A 116 -10.71 -4.66 -12.42
CA CYS A 116 -10.42 -5.36 -13.66
C CYS A 116 -11.46 -6.43 -13.96
N VAL A 117 -11.89 -6.50 -15.23
CA VAL A 117 -12.66 -7.60 -15.80
C VAL A 117 -11.89 -8.10 -17.01
N ALA A 118 -11.47 -9.37 -16.98
CA ALA A 118 -10.56 -9.93 -17.97
C ALA A 118 -9.31 -9.05 -18.15
N PHE A 119 -9.06 -8.49 -19.34
CA PHE A 119 -7.90 -7.64 -19.60
C PHE A 119 -8.20 -6.14 -19.49
N ILE A 120 -9.44 -5.78 -19.15
CA ILE A 120 -9.85 -4.37 -19.05
C ILE A 120 -9.80 -3.95 -17.59
N CYS A 121 -8.94 -2.99 -17.29
CA CYS A 121 -8.80 -2.41 -15.96
C CYS A 121 -9.14 -0.93 -16.01
N GLN A 122 -9.89 -0.46 -15.02
CA GLN A 122 -10.17 0.95 -14.79
C GLN A 122 -9.79 1.33 -13.37
N GLY A 123 -9.01 2.38 -13.21
CA GLY A 123 -8.53 2.83 -11.92
C GLY A 123 -8.82 4.30 -11.68
N GLU A 124 -8.85 4.64 -10.41
CA GLU A 124 -9.09 5.99 -9.93
C GLU A 124 -8.28 6.22 -8.66
N THR A 125 -7.70 7.41 -8.55
CA THR A 125 -7.00 7.80 -7.33
C THR A 125 -7.98 8.37 -6.31
N TRP A 126 -7.95 7.80 -5.12
CA TRP A 126 -8.79 8.21 -3.99
C TRP A 126 -7.95 8.97 -2.98
N THR A 127 -8.57 9.91 -2.32
CA THR A 127 -7.93 10.79 -1.33
C THR A 127 -8.33 10.39 0.08
N LYS A 128 -7.36 10.34 0.99
CA LYS A 128 -7.63 10.07 2.39
C LYS A 128 -8.34 11.26 3.05
N ILE A 129 -9.40 10.96 3.78
CA ILE A 129 -10.16 11.96 4.55
C ILE A 129 -9.76 11.91 6.01
N LYS A 130 -9.65 10.71 6.56
CA LYS A 130 -9.29 10.49 7.97
C LYS A 130 -8.90 9.04 8.30
#